data_771bf0502da2e7fda2256538ad6fb544
#
_entry.id   771bf0502da2e7fda2256538ad6fb544
#
_cell.length_a   1.000
_cell.length_b   1.000
_cell.length_c   1.000
_cell.angle_alpha   90.00
_cell.angle_beta   90.00
_cell.angle_gamma   90.00
#
_symmetry.space_group_name_H-M   'P 1'
#
loop_
_entity.id
_entity.type
_entity.pdbx_description
1 polymer ?
#
loop_
_entity_poly.entity_id
_entity_poly.type
_entity_poly.pdbx_seq_one_letter_code
_entity_poly.pdbx_strand_id
1 'polypeptide(L)'
;MLVETGCYNHKIKIMSSLTIAIVVMFCVGYLFIALESVTKVNKAAIALLMFVVCWTLFMVDPSSYLPGATGQQLINEVGEAIEKHLGSTSTTLFFLMGAMTIVEIVDQNGGFNWVRSVMKTRSKRALLWRIAFMTFFLSAILDNLTTSIVMIMILRKLVREHGDRIVYASLVIIAANSGGAFSPIGDVTTIMLWNKGVITAAGVISEILVPSLVSMVVPGLCLQYMLKGELPETAPVSVAADRQDFSDLQRKAVFVIGVGGLIFVPVFKAITNLPPFVGILLVLGVLWTTTETFYRRLPHDKDQEGTQKRVANLLHNVDMTTILFFLGILMAVACLEEVGVLTALGKGLNEAFAGNHYMVTGIIGVLSSIVDNVPLVAGCMGMYPLAPTGDMAVDGIFWQLLAYCAGVGGSMLIIGSAAGVVVMGLEKITFGWYMKHISWIAAVGYLAGIVSYWCIRTFIIATPL
;
A
#
# COMPACT_ATOMS: atom_id res chain seq x y z
N MET A 1 -5.04 43.67 -35.94
CA MET A 1 -5.67 42.90 -34.93
C MET A 1 -5.77 41.49 -35.48
N LEU A 2 -4.63 40.79 -35.50
CA LEU A 2 -4.47 39.44 -36.01
C LEU A 2 -4.21 38.54 -34.81
N VAL A 3 -5.16 37.65 -34.53
CA VAL A 3 -5.08 36.62 -33.51
C VAL A 3 -4.21 35.48 -34.12
N GLU A 4 -2.98 35.34 -33.67
CA GLU A 4 -2.15 34.21 -33.98
C GLU A 4 -2.67 32.97 -33.26
N THR A 5 -3.39 32.13 -34.01
CA THR A 5 -3.67 30.76 -33.61
C THR A 5 -2.40 29.94 -33.77
N GLY A 6 -1.63 29.86 -32.69
CA GLY A 6 -0.47 28.97 -32.62
C GLY A 6 -0.95 27.51 -32.67
N CYS A 7 -0.97 26.93 -33.86
CA CYS A 7 -1.07 25.48 -34.05
C CYS A 7 0.15 24.81 -33.40
N TYR A 8 -0.01 24.29 -32.21
CA TYR A 8 0.94 23.37 -31.58
C TYR A 8 0.94 22.07 -32.37
N ASN A 9 1.81 22.02 -33.41
CA ASN A 9 2.16 20.78 -34.08
C ASN A 9 2.87 19.86 -33.10
N HIS A 10 2.14 19.04 -32.36
CA HIS A 10 2.68 17.94 -31.59
C HIS A 10 3.08 16.82 -32.55
N LYS A 11 4.24 16.98 -33.21
CA LYS A 11 4.95 15.86 -33.81
C LYS A 11 5.12 14.81 -32.72
N ILE A 12 4.65 13.59 -32.93
CA ILE A 12 5.02 12.41 -32.15
C ILE A 12 6.57 12.42 -32.15
N LYS A 13 7.17 12.84 -31.02
CA LYS A 13 8.62 12.88 -30.87
C LYS A 13 9.06 11.43 -30.92
N ILE A 14 9.74 11.03 -31.99
CA ILE A 14 10.35 9.70 -32.10
C ILE A 14 11.20 9.54 -30.82
N MET A 15 10.89 8.51 -30.02
CA MET A 15 11.61 8.27 -28.77
C MET A 15 13.10 8.23 -29.06
N SER A 16 13.90 9.05 -28.36
CA SER A 16 15.33 9.04 -28.52
C SER A 16 15.89 7.66 -28.14
N SER A 17 17.04 7.29 -28.68
CA SER A 17 17.70 6.03 -28.32
C SER A 17 17.96 5.92 -26.82
N LEU A 18 18.24 7.04 -26.15
CA LEU A 18 18.39 7.11 -24.70
C LEU A 18 17.06 6.90 -23.95
N THR A 19 15.96 7.47 -24.43
CA THR A 19 14.64 7.21 -23.86
C THR A 19 14.30 5.71 -23.95
N ILE A 20 14.58 5.09 -25.10
CA ILE A 20 14.39 3.64 -25.26
C ILE A 20 15.28 2.86 -24.28
N ALA A 21 16.56 3.27 -24.12
CA ALA A 21 17.46 2.62 -23.17
C ALA A 21 16.96 2.73 -21.71
N ILE A 22 16.44 3.90 -21.29
CA ILE A 22 15.86 4.09 -19.96
C ILE A 22 14.64 3.18 -19.77
N VAL A 23 13.73 3.12 -20.75
CA VAL A 23 12.55 2.24 -20.70
C VAL A 23 12.95 0.77 -20.64
N VAL A 24 13.91 0.33 -21.45
CA VAL A 24 14.42 -1.04 -21.44
C VAL A 24 15.04 -1.38 -20.09
N MET A 25 15.87 -0.49 -19.54
CA MET A 25 16.47 -0.67 -18.21
C MET A 25 15.40 -0.77 -17.11
N PHE A 26 14.37 0.07 -17.17
CA PHE A 26 13.25 -0.01 -16.24
C PHE A 26 12.51 -1.35 -16.39
N CYS A 27 12.15 -1.76 -17.59
CA CYS A 27 11.44 -3.03 -17.83
C CYS A 27 12.28 -4.25 -17.40
N VAL A 28 13.57 -4.26 -17.68
CA VAL A 28 14.49 -5.34 -17.26
C VAL A 28 14.60 -5.37 -15.74
N GLY A 29 14.84 -4.22 -15.09
CA GLY A 29 14.87 -4.13 -13.62
C GLY A 29 13.57 -4.60 -13.00
N TYR A 30 12.44 -4.18 -13.57
CA TYR A 30 11.12 -4.60 -13.12
C TYR A 30 10.91 -6.12 -13.25
N LEU A 31 11.36 -6.72 -14.36
CA LEU A 31 11.33 -8.17 -14.55
C LEU A 31 12.14 -8.89 -13.47
N PHE A 32 13.33 -8.38 -13.12
CA PHE A 32 14.13 -8.94 -12.02
C PHE A 32 13.45 -8.81 -10.66
N ILE A 33 12.75 -7.70 -10.38
CA ILE A 33 11.94 -7.52 -9.18
C ILE A 33 10.81 -8.57 -9.13
N ALA A 34 10.09 -8.77 -10.23
CA ALA A 34 9.03 -9.76 -10.32
C ALA A 34 9.54 -11.21 -10.17
N LEU A 35 10.78 -11.47 -10.57
CA LEU A 35 11.44 -12.77 -10.48
C LEU A 35 12.27 -12.95 -9.19
N GLU A 36 12.09 -12.13 -8.16
CA GLU A 36 12.80 -12.22 -6.88
C GLU A 36 12.80 -13.64 -6.29
N SER A 37 11.66 -14.32 -6.35
CA SER A 37 11.51 -15.69 -5.85
C SER A 37 12.40 -16.72 -6.58
N VAL A 38 12.74 -16.46 -7.84
CA VAL A 38 13.60 -17.31 -8.69
C VAL A 38 15.06 -16.91 -8.57
N THR A 39 15.33 -15.62 -8.70
CA THR A 39 16.70 -15.07 -8.71
C THR A 39 17.33 -15.06 -7.31
N LYS A 40 16.51 -15.03 -6.25
CA LYS A 40 16.92 -14.87 -4.85
C LYS A 40 17.67 -13.56 -4.59
N VAL A 41 17.61 -12.61 -5.51
CA VAL A 41 18.14 -11.25 -5.33
C VAL A 41 17.03 -10.39 -4.74
N ASN A 42 17.34 -9.69 -3.66
CA ASN A 42 16.37 -8.83 -2.98
C ASN A 42 15.90 -7.69 -3.90
N LYS A 43 14.59 -7.52 -4.01
CA LYS A 43 13.95 -6.50 -4.86
C LYS A 43 14.42 -5.07 -4.56
N ALA A 44 14.80 -4.75 -3.33
CA ALA A 44 15.31 -3.44 -2.97
C ALA A 44 16.65 -3.14 -3.65
N ALA A 45 17.55 -4.13 -3.74
CA ALA A 45 18.82 -3.95 -4.43
C ALA A 45 18.61 -3.65 -5.91
N ILE A 46 17.70 -4.38 -6.56
CA ILE A 46 17.36 -4.14 -7.98
C ILE A 46 16.72 -2.76 -8.18
N ALA A 47 15.80 -2.36 -7.31
CA ALA A 47 15.13 -1.05 -7.39
C ALA A 47 16.12 0.10 -7.24
N LEU A 48 17.07 0.00 -6.30
CA LEU A 48 18.14 1.01 -6.14
C LEU A 48 19.05 1.09 -7.35
N LEU A 49 19.48 -0.05 -7.92
CA LEU A 49 20.27 -0.07 -9.15
C LEU A 49 19.49 0.54 -10.31
N MET A 50 18.22 0.20 -10.45
CA MET A 50 17.34 0.75 -11.48
C MET A 50 17.21 2.27 -11.37
N PHE A 51 16.99 2.80 -10.16
CA PHE A 51 16.99 4.24 -9.89
C PHE A 51 18.28 4.90 -10.40
N VAL A 52 19.43 4.42 -9.92
CA VAL A 52 20.73 5.03 -10.24
C VAL A 52 21.04 4.95 -11.75
N VAL A 53 20.81 3.80 -12.37
CA VAL A 53 21.09 3.60 -13.79
C VAL A 53 20.16 4.46 -14.67
N CYS A 54 18.86 4.53 -14.37
CA CYS A 54 17.93 5.37 -15.15
C CYS A 54 18.32 6.85 -15.10
N TRP A 55 18.63 7.40 -13.93
CA TRP A 55 19.07 8.79 -13.80
C TRP A 55 20.47 9.04 -14.36
N THR A 56 21.37 8.05 -14.33
CA THR A 56 22.67 8.13 -15.00
C THR A 56 22.50 8.21 -16.51
N LEU A 57 21.60 7.39 -17.09
CA LEU A 57 21.28 7.46 -18.52
C LEU A 57 20.62 8.80 -18.88
N PHE A 58 19.73 9.32 -18.02
CA PHE A 58 19.16 10.65 -18.20
C PHE A 58 20.25 11.73 -18.29
N MET A 59 21.28 11.63 -17.44
CA MET A 59 22.39 12.60 -17.38
C MET A 59 23.36 12.53 -18.59
N VAL A 60 23.25 11.52 -19.44
CA VAL A 60 24.08 11.42 -20.68
C VAL A 60 23.70 12.51 -21.69
N ASP A 61 22.38 12.81 -21.83
CA ASP A 61 21.88 13.90 -22.67
C ASP A 61 20.62 14.54 -22.08
N PRO A 62 20.76 15.29 -20.99
CA PRO A 62 19.63 15.93 -20.33
C PRO A 62 19.01 17.05 -21.17
N SER A 63 19.75 17.62 -22.14
CA SER A 63 19.26 18.67 -23.04
C SER A 63 18.07 18.21 -23.90
N SER A 64 17.99 16.93 -24.21
CA SER A 64 16.85 16.32 -24.92
C SER A 64 15.53 16.36 -24.11
N TYR A 65 15.61 16.47 -22.80
CA TYR A 65 14.47 16.42 -21.89
C TYR A 65 14.16 17.78 -21.26
N LEU A 66 15.17 18.61 -21.03
CA LEU A 66 15.08 19.96 -20.43
C LEU A 66 15.49 21.02 -21.47
N PRO A 67 14.58 21.36 -22.40
CA PRO A 67 14.89 22.30 -23.46
C PRO A 67 15.02 23.73 -22.90
N GLY A 68 16.10 24.42 -23.28
CA GLY A 68 16.34 25.84 -22.92
C GLY A 68 17.46 26.06 -21.94
N ALA A 69 17.88 25.04 -21.19
CA ALA A 69 19.04 25.12 -20.30
C ALA A 69 20.33 24.60 -20.99
N THR A 70 21.47 25.19 -20.68
CA THR A 70 22.78 24.79 -21.23
C THR A 70 23.87 24.85 -20.17
N GLY A 71 24.91 24.03 -20.33
CA GLY A 71 26.08 24.06 -19.45
C GLY A 71 25.73 23.80 -17.98
N GLN A 72 26.23 24.63 -17.06
CA GLN A 72 26.03 24.47 -15.62
C GLN A 72 24.57 24.62 -15.20
N GLN A 73 23.79 25.43 -15.90
CA GLN A 73 22.36 25.59 -15.61
C GLN A 73 21.60 24.28 -15.82
N LEU A 74 21.92 23.55 -16.90
CA LEU A 74 21.31 22.25 -17.18
C LEU A 74 21.60 21.22 -16.08
N ILE A 75 22.83 21.19 -15.57
CA ILE A 75 23.23 20.32 -14.47
C ILE A 75 22.43 20.66 -13.20
N ASN A 76 22.25 21.95 -12.91
CA ASN A 76 21.49 22.41 -11.76
C ASN A 76 20.01 22.02 -11.89
N GLU A 77 19.38 22.18 -13.06
CA GLU A 77 17.99 21.79 -13.31
C GLU A 77 17.76 20.28 -13.13
N VAL A 78 18.71 19.44 -13.56
CA VAL A 78 18.64 17.98 -13.26
C VAL A 78 18.73 17.72 -11.76
N GLY A 79 19.63 18.40 -11.05
CA GLY A 79 19.75 18.31 -9.60
C GLY A 79 18.44 18.69 -8.89
N GLU A 80 17.84 19.81 -9.28
CA GLU A 80 16.56 20.28 -8.76
C GLU A 80 15.41 19.30 -9.04
N ALA A 81 15.37 18.69 -10.23
CA ALA A 81 14.39 17.66 -10.57
C ALA A 81 14.53 16.43 -9.65
N ILE A 82 15.76 15.94 -9.45
CA ILE A 82 16.02 14.80 -8.54
C ILE A 82 15.62 15.15 -7.10
N GLU A 83 16.00 16.33 -6.61
CA GLU A 83 15.68 16.78 -5.25
C GLU A 83 14.17 16.94 -5.05
N LYS A 84 13.44 17.50 -6.02
CA LYS A 84 11.99 17.62 -6.01
C LYS A 84 11.29 16.26 -5.90
N HIS A 85 11.70 15.29 -6.72
CA HIS A 85 11.15 13.94 -6.66
C HIS A 85 11.53 13.22 -5.38
N LEU A 86 12.78 13.38 -4.91
CA LEU A 86 13.22 12.84 -3.62
C LEU A 86 12.42 13.44 -2.46
N GLY A 87 12.17 14.75 -2.47
CA GLY A 87 11.34 15.43 -1.49
C GLY A 87 9.93 14.84 -1.42
N SER A 88 9.28 14.67 -2.57
CA SER A 88 7.96 14.04 -2.66
C SER A 88 7.98 12.57 -2.17
N THR A 89 8.96 11.80 -2.59
CA THR A 89 9.15 10.41 -2.16
C THR A 89 9.39 10.31 -0.66
N SER A 90 10.24 11.19 -0.12
CA SER A 90 10.60 11.19 1.30
C SER A 90 9.39 11.38 2.22
N THR A 91 8.39 12.16 1.82
CA THR A 91 7.16 12.34 2.62
C THR A 91 6.45 10.99 2.85
N THR A 92 6.40 10.16 1.82
CA THR A 92 5.81 8.82 1.89
C THR A 92 6.68 7.87 2.71
N LEU A 93 8.01 7.90 2.53
CA LEU A 93 8.95 7.03 3.26
C LEU A 93 8.95 7.32 4.76
N PHE A 94 8.99 8.60 5.17
CA PHE A 94 8.90 8.98 6.58
C PHE A 94 7.56 8.62 7.20
N PHE A 95 6.47 8.75 6.42
CA PHE A 95 5.16 8.29 6.87
C PHE A 95 5.19 6.78 7.17
N LEU A 96 5.66 5.96 6.22
CA LEU A 96 5.74 4.51 6.35
C LEU A 96 6.63 4.10 7.52
N MET A 97 7.84 4.67 7.61
CA MET A 97 8.77 4.37 8.70
C MET A 97 8.14 4.68 10.06
N GLY A 98 7.48 5.83 10.20
CA GLY A 98 6.81 6.21 11.42
C GLY A 98 5.63 5.29 11.77
N ALA A 99 4.78 4.95 10.79
CA ALA A 99 3.66 4.05 10.97
C ALA A 99 4.11 2.64 11.38
N MET A 100 5.08 2.04 10.66
CA MET A 100 5.64 0.73 10.98
C MET A 100 6.24 0.71 12.39
N THR A 101 6.96 1.77 12.79
CA THR A 101 7.52 1.87 14.14
C THR A 101 6.43 1.94 15.21
N ILE A 102 5.36 2.73 14.99
CA ILE A 102 4.22 2.80 15.92
C ILE A 102 3.58 1.43 16.09
N VAL A 103 3.33 0.73 15.00
CA VAL A 103 2.71 -0.61 15.01
C VAL A 103 3.60 -1.61 15.74
N GLU A 104 4.92 -1.61 15.48
CA GLU A 104 5.89 -2.47 16.17
C GLU A 104 5.90 -2.21 17.68
N ILE A 105 5.89 -0.94 18.12
CA ILE A 105 5.80 -0.60 19.54
C ILE A 105 4.51 -1.15 20.17
N VAL A 106 3.38 -1.00 19.48
CA VAL A 106 2.08 -1.49 19.97
C VAL A 106 2.06 -3.01 20.07
N ASP A 107 2.58 -3.72 19.06
CA ASP A 107 2.62 -5.19 19.02
C ASP A 107 3.52 -5.79 20.10
N GLN A 108 4.75 -5.31 20.21
CA GLN A 108 5.71 -5.79 21.21
C GLN A 108 5.25 -5.57 22.65
N ASN A 109 4.42 -4.57 22.88
CA ASN A 109 3.82 -4.31 24.19
C ASN A 109 2.44 -4.97 24.37
N GLY A 110 2.07 -5.90 23.49
CA GLY A 110 0.86 -6.73 23.62
C GLY A 110 -0.46 -5.98 23.35
N GLY A 111 -0.39 -4.84 22.62
CA GLY A 111 -1.58 -4.06 22.28
C GLY A 111 -2.61 -4.82 21.45
N PHE A 112 -2.19 -5.81 20.64
CA PHE A 112 -3.10 -6.62 19.81
C PHE A 112 -3.55 -7.94 20.46
N ASN A 113 -3.26 -8.18 21.75
CA ASN A 113 -3.66 -9.43 22.43
C ASN A 113 -5.18 -9.65 22.46
N TRP A 114 -5.97 -8.58 22.46
CA TRP A 114 -7.42 -8.64 22.41
C TRP A 114 -7.96 -9.25 21.10
N VAL A 115 -7.26 -9.07 19.98
CA VAL A 115 -7.63 -9.65 18.67
C VAL A 115 -7.77 -11.16 18.78
N ARG A 116 -6.85 -11.82 19.49
CA ARG A 116 -6.89 -13.27 19.73
C ARG A 116 -8.15 -13.71 20.48
N SER A 117 -8.63 -12.91 21.43
CA SER A 117 -9.83 -13.25 22.19
C SER A 117 -11.11 -13.19 21.35
N VAL A 118 -11.19 -12.23 20.43
CA VAL A 118 -12.31 -12.08 19.49
C VAL A 118 -12.35 -13.22 18.47
N MET A 119 -11.21 -13.81 18.14
CA MET A 119 -11.10 -14.90 17.15
C MET A 119 -11.55 -16.27 17.65
N LYS A 120 -11.75 -16.48 18.98
CA LYS A 120 -12.10 -17.79 19.54
C LYS A 120 -13.49 -18.23 19.09
N THR A 121 -13.57 -19.31 18.29
CA THR A 121 -14.81 -19.97 17.87
C THR A 121 -14.53 -21.40 17.42
N ARG A 122 -15.53 -22.28 17.50
CA ARG A 122 -15.45 -23.66 17.00
C ARG A 122 -15.88 -23.78 15.54
N SER A 123 -16.73 -22.88 15.06
CA SER A 123 -17.22 -22.93 13.69
C SER A 123 -16.18 -22.38 12.71
N LYS A 124 -15.77 -23.20 11.72
CA LYS A 124 -14.86 -22.80 10.65
C LYS A 124 -15.39 -21.58 9.87
N ARG A 125 -16.68 -21.54 9.57
CA ARG A 125 -17.31 -20.40 8.88
C ARG A 125 -17.36 -19.13 9.73
N ALA A 126 -17.69 -19.25 11.02
CA ALA A 126 -17.66 -18.10 11.92
C ALA A 126 -16.24 -17.53 12.07
N LEU A 127 -15.22 -18.38 12.12
CA LEU A 127 -13.83 -17.95 12.13
C LEU A 127 -13.46 -17.22 10.84
N LEU A 128 -13.91 -17.72 9.68
CA LEU A 128 -13.66 -17.07 8.38
C LEU A 128 -14.13 -15.61 8.39
N TRP A 129 -15.37 -15.37 8.81
CA TRP A 129 -15.91 -14.01 8.83
C TRP A 129 -15.28 -13.12 9.89
N ARG A 130 -14.95 -13.67 11.07
CA ARG A 130 -14.20 -12.91 12.08
C ARG A 130 -12.83 -12.47 11.57
N ILE A 131 -12.12 -13.36 10.89
CA ILE A 131 -10.83 -13.06 10.27
C ILE A 131 -11.01 -12.02 9.16
N ALA A 132 -12.00 -12.18 8.28
CA ALA A 132 -12.25 -11.26 7.19
C ALA A 132 -12.47 -9.83 7.68
N PHE A 133 -13.44 -9.63 8.57
CA PHE A 133 -13.75 -8.30 9.09
C PHE A 133 -12.64 -7.72 9.95
N MET A 134 -12.00 -8.55 10.81
CA MET A 134 -10.88 -8.07 11.61
C MET A 134 -9.71 -7.62 10.73
N THR A 135 -9.35 -8.42 9.72
CA THR A 135 -8.28 -8.08 8.77
C THR A 135 -8.63 -6.80 8.01
N PHE A 136 -9.87 -6.69 7.52
CA PHE A 136 -10.34 -5.54 6.76
C PHE A 136 -10.21 -4.23 7.56
N PHE A 137 -10.75 -4.17 8.78
CA PHE A 137 -10.68 -2.96 9.59
C PHE A 137 -9.29 -2.70 10.16
N LEU A 138 -8.56 -3.76 10.49
CA LEU A 138 -7.20 -3.61 10.98
C LEU A 138 -6.26 -3.06 9.89
N SER A 139 -6.42 -3.54 8.65
CA SER A 139 -5.63 -3.06 7.49
C SER A 139 -5.93 -1.60 7.12
N ALA A 140 -7.14 -1.11 7.39
CA ALA A 140 -7.45 0.29 7.21
C ALA A 140 -6.64 1.23 8.13
N ILE A 141 -6.01 0.70 9.17
CA ILE A 141 -5.28 1.46 10.20
C ILE A 141 -3.79 1.15 10.18
N LEU A 142 -3.42 -0.14 10.02
CA LEU A 142 -2.04 -0.62 10.20
C LEU A 142 -1.25 -0.80 8.91
N ASP A 143 -1.84 -0.76 7.77
CA ASP A 143 -1.43 -1.23 6.44
C ASP A 143 -1.70 -2.72 6.17
N ASN A 144 -1.72 -3.05 4.87
CA ASN A 144 -2.05 -4.39 4.38
C ASN A 144 -0.97 -5.44 4.70
N LEU A 145 0.31 -5.07 4.65
CA LEU A 145 1.44 -5.96 4.90
C LEU A 145 1.51 -6.36 6.37
N THR A 146 1.56 -5.37 7.26
CA THR A 146 1.66 -5.59 8.71
C THR A 146 0.45 -6.35 9.22
N THR A 147 -0.75 -5.97 8.80
CA THR A 147 -1.99 -6.67 9.16
C THR A 147 -1.95 -8.13 8.73
N SER A 148 -1.49 -8.41 7.52
CA SER A 148 -1.39 -9.79 7.03
C SER A 148 -0.46 -10.65 7.89
N ILE A 149 0.72 -10.12 8.26
CA ILE A 149 1.68 -10.81 9.13
C ILE A 149 1.02 -11.15 10.48
N VAL A 150 0.43 -10.14 11.14
CA VAL A 150 -0.24 -10.32 12.45
C VAL A 150 -1.34 -11.37 12.37
N MET A 151 -2.21 -11.29 11.35
CA MET A 151 -3.31 -12.22 11.19
C MET A 151 -2.86 -13.64 10.88
N ILE A 152 -1.80 -13.83 10.08
CA ILE A 152 -1.22 -15.17 9.83
C ILE A 152 -0.61 -15.74 11.09
N MET A 153 0.10 -14.96 11.89
CA MET A 153 0.63 -15.42 13.18
C MET A 153 -0.49 -15.87 14.14
N ILE A 154 -1.61 -15.16 14.16
CA ILE A 154 -2.79 -15.56 14.94
C ILE A 154 -3.40 -16.85 14.37
N LEU A 155 -3.58 -16.93 13.05
CA LEU A 155 -4.12 -18.10 12.37
C LEU A 155 -3.35 -19.39 12.67
N ARG A 156 -2.01 -19.33 12.67
CA ARG A 156 -1.14 -20.48 13.00
C ARG A 156 -1.39 -21.05 14.38
N LYS A 157 -1.80 -20.19 15.32
CA LYS A 157 -2.13 -20.61 16.69
C LYS A 157 -3.56 -21.19 16.81
N LEU A 158 -4.48 -20.76 15.93
CA LEU A 158 -5.89 -21.16 15.96
C LEU A 158 -6.20 -22.37 15.07
N VAL A 159 -5.56 -22.48 13.89
CA VAL A 159 -5.85 -23.48 12.87
C VAL A 159 -4.63 -24.35 12.64
N ARG A 160 -4.68 -25.62 13.09
CA ARG A 160 -3.57 -26.56 12.94
C ARG A 160 -3.51 -27.17 11.55
N GLU A 161 -4.67 -27.43 10.94
CA GLU A 161 -4.77 -28.02 9.62
C GLU A 161 -4.31 -27.06 8.53
N HIS A 162 -3.27 -27.45 7.79
CA HIS A 162 -2.68 -26.58 6.77
C HIS A 162 -3.63 -26.31 5.60
N GLY A 163 -4.44 -27.30 5.19
CA GLY A 163 -5.42 -27.16 4.11
C GLY A 163 -6.45 -26.07 4.38
N ASP A 164 -7.03 -26.06 5.60
CA ASP A 164 -7.94 -24.99 6.03
C ASP A 164 -7.22 -23.66 6.15
N ARG A 165 -5.99 -23.68 6.72
CA ARG A 165 -5.24 -22.46 7.01
C ARG A 165 -4.89 -21.68 5.75
N ILE A 166 -4.57 -22.34 4.63
CA ILE A 166 -4.30 -21.65 3.36
C ILE A 166 -5.55 -20.97 2.78
N VAL A 167 -6.76 -21.50 3.04
CA VAL A 167 -8.02 -20.84 2.64
C VAL A 167 -8.25 -19.57 3.46
N TYR A 168 -8.08 -19.64 4.78
CA TYR A 168 -8.14 -18.44 5.64
C TYR A 168 -7.07 -17.42 5.26
N ALA A 169 -5.84 -17.86 5.02
CA ALA A 169 -4.73 -17.02 4.63
C ALA A 169 -4.99 -16.30 3.30
N SER A 170 -5.63 -16.98 2.35
CA SER A 170 -6.05 -16.36 1.08
C SER A 170 -7.09 -15.26 1.29
N LEU A 171 -8.03 -15.45 2.21
CA LEU A 171 -8.99 -14.39 2.56
C LEU A 171 -8.33 -13.24 3.32
N VAL A 172 -7.30 -13.51 4.13
CA VAL A 172 -6.49 -12.45 4.75
C VAL A 172 -5.86 -11.55 3.70
N ILE A 173 -5.28 -12.09 2.62
CA ILE A 173 -4.72 -11.28 1.52
C ILE A 173 -5.80 -10.37 0.92
N ILE A 174 -6.96 -10.95 0.55
CA ILE A 174 -8.06 -10.20 -0.06
C ILE A 174 -8.61 -9.13 0.89
N ALA A 175 -8.84 -9.48 2.15
CA ALA A 175 -9.37 -8.58 3.15
C ALA A 175 -8.39 -7.45 3.53
N ALA A 176 -7.09 -7.75 3.58
CA ALA A 176 -6.05 -6.75 3.86
C ALA A 176 -5.95 -5.72 2.74
N ASN A 177 -5.88 -6.16 1.49
CA ASN A 177 -5.82 -5.25 0.35
C ASN A 177 -7.11 -4.44 0.19
N SER A 178 -8.28 -5.08 0.37
CA SER A 178 -9.57 -4.38 0.33
C SER A 178 -9.72 -3.37 1.48
N GLY A 179 -9.27 -3.73 2.68
CA GLY A 179 -9.30 -2.85 3.86
C GLY A 179 -8.32 -1.68 3.74
N GLY A 180 -7.15 -1.90 3.12
CA GLY A 180 -6.18 -0.83 2.84
C GLY A 180 -6.71 0.19 1.83
N ALA A 181 -7.46 -0.25 0.82
CA ALA A 181 -7.86 0.56 -0.33
C ALA A 181 -8.85 1.70 0.01
N PHE A 182 -9.69 1.57 1.05
CA PHE A 182 -10.65 2.61 1.42
C PHE A 182 -10.15 3.61 2.47
N SER A 183 -8.98 3.37 3.02
CA SER A 183 -8.40 4.24 4.06
C SER A 183 -7.23 5.05 3.51
N PRO A 184 -7.11 6.33 3.86
CA PRO A 184 -5.98 7.15 3.41
C PRO A 184 -4.63 6.71 3.98
N ILE A 185 -4.62 5.83 4.99
CA ILE A 185 -3.42 5.32 5.69
C ILE A 185 -3.27 3.80 5.62
N GLY A 186 -4.23 3.10 5.01
CA GLY A 186 -4.31 1.64 5.03
C GLY A 186 -3.49 0.93 3.93
N ASP A 187 -3.03 1.66 2.93
CA ASP A 187 -2.16 1.15 1.86
C ASP A 187 -1.19 2.26 1.43
N VAL A 188 0.02 1.87 1.02
CA VAL A 188 1.02 2.83 0.51
C VAL A 188 0.48 3.62 -0.68
N THR A 189 -0.32 2.99 -1.53
CA THR A 189 -0.93 3.61 -2.71
C THR A 189 -1.90 4.73 -2.34
N THR A 190 -2.76 4.51 -1.36
CA THR A 190 -3.68 5.55 -0.86
C THR A 190 -2.94 6.67 -0.13
N ILE A 191 -1.88 6.34 0.63
CA ILE A 191 -0.99 7.33 1.26
C ILE A 191 -0.37 8.24 0.18
N MET A 192 0.12 7.70 -0.92
CA MET A 192 0.72 8.46 -2.00
C MET A 192 -0.29 9.40 -2.68
N LEU A 193 -1.48 8.89 -3.04
CA LEU A 193 -2.56 9.68 -3.63
C LEU A 193 -3.01 10.81 -2.69
N TRP A 194 -3.13 10.51 -1.40
CA TRP A 194 -3.49 11.49 -0.37
C TRP A 194 -2.39 12.55 -0.14
N ASN A 195 -1.12 12.15 -0.13
CA ASN A 195 0.01 13.08 -0.05
C ASN A 195 0.09 13.99 -1.26
N LYS A 196 -0.15 13.46 -2.46
CA LYS A 196 -0.22 14.23 -3.72
C LYS A 196 -1.40 15.21 -3.71
N GLY A 197 -2.41 15.00 -2.86
CA GLY A 197 -3.60 15.84 -2.76
C GLY A 197 -4.65 15.55 -3.85
N VAL A 198 -4.56 14.43 -4.55
CA VAL A 198 -5.54 14.02 -5.58
C VAL A 198 -6.77 13.33 -4.99
N ILE A 199 -6.66 12.80 -3.75
CA ILE A 199 -7.77 12.31 -2.94
C ILE A 199 -7.78 12.97 -1.57
N THR A 200 -8.97 13.10 -0.97
CA THR A 200 -9.12 13.49 0.44
C THR A 200 -9.39 12.26 1.31
N ALA A 201 -9.10 12.37 2.61
CA ALA A 201 -9.42 11.31 3.56
C ALA A 201 -10.92 11.03 3.64
N ALA A 202 -11.74 12.07 3.62
CA ALA A 202 -13.20 11.94 3.64
C ALA A 202 -13.72 11.32 2.33
N GLY A 203 -13.20 11.76 1.17
CA GLY A 203 -13.58 11.25 -0.14
C GLY A 203 -13.32 9.75 -0.27
N VAL A 204 -12.09 9.30 0.01
CA VAL A 204 -11.74 7.89 -0.13
C VAL A 204 -12.53 6.99 0.84
N ILE A 205 -12.75 7.43 2.08
CA ILE A 205 -13.55 6.66 3.04
C ILE A 205 -15.01 6.58 2.59
N SER A 206 -15.63 7.68 2.21
CA SER A 206 -17.05 7.70 1.87
C SER A 206 -17.38 6.96 0.57
N GLU A 207 -16.49 7.00 -0.42
CA GLU A 207 -16.77 6.43 -1.73
C GLU A 207 -16.25 4.99 -1.88
N ILE A 208 -15.12 4.66 -1.25
CA ILE A 208 -14.45 3.38 -1.48
C ILE A 208 -14.75 2.36 -0.38
N LEU A 209 -15.27 2.73 0.78
CA LEU A 209 -15.61 1.78 1.85
C LEU A 209 -16.56 0.67 1.37
N VAL A 210 -17.67 1.02 0.71
CA VAL A 210 -18.65 0.03 0.25
C VAL A 210 -18.10 -0.84 -0.89
N PRO A 211 -17.47 -0.30 -1.94
CA PRO A 211 -16.77 -1.09 -2.95
C PRO A 211 -15.74 -2.07 -2.35
N SER A 212 -14.94 -1.61 -1.39
CA SER A 212 -13.96 -2.44 -0.70
C SER A 212 -14.59 -3.53 0.15
N LEU A 213 -15.69 -3.24 0.86
CA LEU A 213 -16.45 -4.27 1.56
C LEU A 213 -17.00 -5.32 0.62
N VAL A 214 -17.60 -4.92 -0.49
CA VAL A 214 -18.12 -5.83 -1.51
C VAL A 214 -17.02 -6.72 -2.06
N SER A 215 -15.84 -6.15 -2.36
CA SER A 215 -14.69 -6.91 -2.89
C SER A 215 -14.14 -7.95 -1.91
N MET A 216 -14.35 -7.81 -0.60
CA MET A 216 -14.02 -8.79 0.43
C MET A 216 -15.17 -9.78 0.67
N VAL A 217 -16.40 -9.28 0.77
CA VAL A 217 -17.58 -10.11 1.12
C VAL A 217 -17.88 -11.13 0.04
N VAL A 218 -17.82 -10.76 -1.24
CA VAL A 218 -18.09 -11.66 -2.36
C VAL A 218 -17.12 -12.86 -2.37
N PRO A 219 -15.79 -12.67 -2.29
CA PRO A 219 -14.87 -13.79 -2.10
C PRO A 219 -15.11 -14.58 -0.81
N GLY A 220 -15.40 -13.90 0.30
CA GLY A 220 -15.72 -14.57 1.58
C GLY A 220 -16.90 -15.52 1.46
N LEU A 221 -17.97 -15.12 0.76
CA LEU A 221 -19.13 -15.97 0.46
C LEU A 221 -18.74 -17.22 -0.37
N CYS A 222 -17.84 -17.09 -1.32
CA CYS A 222 -17.33 -18.22 -2.09
C CYS A 222 -16.47 -19.15 -1.21
N LEU A 223 -15.52 -18.59 -0.47
CA LEU A 223 -14.55 -19.35 0.32
C LEU A 223 -15.19 -20.09 1.51
N GLN A 224 -16.31 -19.60 2.07
CA GLN A 224 -17.00 -20.29 3.17
C GLN A 224 -17.50 -21.68 2.77
N TYR A 225 -17.73 -21.95 1.48
CA TYR A 225 -18.14 -23.27 1.00
C TYR A 225 -16.99 -24.26 0.93
N MET A 226 -15.74 -23.77 0.88
CA MET A 226 -14.54 -24.61 0.96
C MET A 226 -14.28 -25.13 2.37
N LEU A 227 -14.79 -24.43 3.41
CA LEU A 227 -14.60 -24.75 4.81
C LEU A 227 -15.82 -25.49 5.37
N LYS A 228 -15.67 -26.81 5.58
CA LYS A 228 -16.74 -27.67 6.14
C LYS A 228 -16.37 -28.18 7.52
N GLY A 229 -17.37 -28.29 8.39
CA GLY A 229 -17.23 -28.86 9.74
C GLY A 229 -16.78 -27.85 10.80
N GLU A 230 -16.34 -28.38 11.92
CA GLU A 230 -15.88 -27.61 13.07
C GLU A 230 -14.37 -27.70 13.23
N LEU A 231 -13.80 -26.73 13.91
CA LEU A 231 -12.42 -26.77 14.33
C LEU A 231 -12.25 -27.79 15.46
N PRO A 232 -11.20 -28.61 15.45
CA PRO A 232 -10.89 -29.47 16.58
C PRO A 232 -10.80 -28.64 17.86
N GLU A 233 -11.21 -29.24 18.97
CA GLU A 233 -11.09 -28.60 20.28
C GLU A 233 -9.60 -28.29 20.53
N THR A 234 -9.22 -27.04 20.34
CA THR A 234 -7.88 -26.61 20.73
C THR A 234 -7.87 -26.65 22.24
N ALA A 235 -7.00 -27.49 22.82
CA ALA A 235 -6.65 -27.37 24.22
C ALA A 235 -6.45 -25.89 24.53
N PRO A 236 -6.88 -25.38 25.69
CA PRO A 236 -6.69 -23.98 26.03
C PRO A 236 -5.22 -23.68 25.72
N VAL A 237 -4.99 -22.91 24.67
CA VAL A 237 -3.65 -22.36 24.46
C VAL A 237 -3.41 -21.61 25.75
N SER A 238 -2.67 -22.26 26.65
CA SER A 238 -2.14 -21.55 27.78
C SER A 238 -1.54 -20.33 27.12
N VAL A 239 -2.08 -19.17 27.40
CA VAL A 239 -1.36 -17.94 27.27
C VAL A 239 -0.14 -18.24 28.13
N ALA A 240 0.90 -18.86 27.51
CA ALA A 240 2.20 -18.86 28.10
C ALA A 240 2.34 -17.41 28.49
N ALA A 241 2.40 -17.17 29.77
CA ALA A 241 2.50 -15.83 30.29
C ALA A 241 3.72 -15.24 29.59
N ASP A 242 3.48 -14.61 28.43
CA ASP A 242 4.42 -13.64 27.90
C ASP A 242 4.64 -12.74 29.10
N ARG A 243 5.81 -12.82 29.70
CA ARG A 243 6.16 -12.04 30.86
C ARG A 243 5.85 -10.60 30.50
N GLN A 244 4.70 -10.12 31.02
CA GLN A 244 4.14 -8.85 30.61
C GLN A 244 4.81 -7.81 31.48
N ASP A 245 5.69 -7.03 30.87
CA ASP A 245 6.41 -5.98 31.57
C ASP A 245 5.47 -4.84 31.97
N PHE A 246 4.42 -4.60 31.17
CA PHE A 246 3.45 -3.54 31.38
C PHE A 246 2.17 -4.03 32.05
N SER A 247 1.59 -3.22 32.94
CA SER A 247 0.26 -3.42 33.49
C SER A 247 -0.82 -3.32 32.38
N ASP A 248 -2.02 -3.88 32.65
CA ASP A 248 -3.14 -3.81 31.72
C ASP A 248 -3.49 -2.37 31.30
N LEU A 249 -3.37 -1.41 32.23
CA LEU A 249 -3.63 -0.01 31.96
C LEU A 249 -2.56 0.59 31.04
N GLN A 250 -1.30 0.27 31.25
CA GLN A 250 -0.21 0.74 30.41
C GLN A 250 -0.29 0.18 29.00
N ARG A 251 -0.65 -1.11 28.84
CA ARG A 251 -0.87 -1.73 27.52
C ARG A 251 -2.04 -1.08 26.77
N LYS A 252 -3.15 -0.81 27.47
CA LYS A 252 -4.26 -0.07 26.90
C LYS A 252 -3.85 1.35 26.49
N ALA A 253 -3.05 2.03 27.31
CA ALA A 253 -2.53 3.36 26.97
C ALA A 253 -1.65 3.33 25.72
N VAL A 254 -0.70 2.38 25.61
CA VAL A 254 0.14 2.20 24.43
C VAL A 254 -0.73 1.94 23.17
N PHE A 255 -1.74 1.06 23.29
CA PHE A 255 -2.66 0.78 22.20
C PHE A 255 -3.46 2.02 21.78
N VAL A 256 -4.04 2.73 22.73
CA VAL A 256 -4.87 3.93 22.44
C VAL A 256 -4.03 5.05 21.87
N ILE A 257 -2.82 5.28 22.37
CA ILE A 257 -1.92 6.32 21.83
C ILE A 257 -1.44 5.92 20.43
N GLY A 258 -1.02 4.68 20.22
CA GLY A 258 -0.52 4.21 18.93
C GLY A 258 -1.63 4.16 17.87
N VAL A 259 -2.63 3.30 18.07
CA VAL A 259 -3.71 3.09 17.09
C VAL A 259 -4.64 4.30 17.00
N GLY A 260 -5.01 4.91 18.13
CA GLY A 260 -5.78 6.15 18.17
C GLY A 260 -5.01 7.32 17.53
N GLY A 261 -3.69 7.35 17.71
CA GLY A 261 -2.82 8.32 17.04
C GLY A 261 -2.81 8.15 15.53
N LEU A 262 -2.74 6.92 15.01
CA LEU A 262 -2.83 6.66 13.57
C LEU A 262 -4.16 7.17 13.00
N ILE A 263 -5.28 6.89 13.68
CA ILE A 263 -6.61 7.40 13.30
C ILE A 263 -6.67 8.94 13.39
N PHE A 264 -5.92 9.54 14.30
CA PHE A 264 -5.86 11.00 14.47
C PHE A 264 -5.11 11.71 13.34
N VAL A 265 -4.19 11.06 12.62
CA VAL A 265 -3.38 11.70 11.56
C VAL A 265 -4.21 12.42 10.48
N PRO A 266 -5.28 11.84 9.91
CA PRO A 266 -6.16 12.56 8.99
C PRO A 266 -6.79 13.80 9.61
N VAL A 267 -7.20 13.74 10.88
CA VAL A 267 -7.77 14.90 11.62
C VAL A 267 -6.69 15.97 11.82
N PHE A 268 -5.47 15.56 12.19
CA PHE A 268 -4.33 16.45 12.31
C PHE A 268 -4.05 17.21 11.01
N LYS A 269 -4.01 16.50 9.86
CA LYS A 269 -3.87 17.13 8.54
C LYS A 269 -4.99 18.12 8.24
N ALA A 270 -6.25 17.77 8.56
CA ALA A 270 -7.39 18.63 8.31
C ALA A 270 -7.36 19.93 9.13
N ILE A 271 -6.85 19.89 10.37
CA ILE A 271 -6.76 21.04 11.27
C ILE A 271 -5.53 21.91 10.94
N THR A 272 -4.38 21.28 10.70
CA THR A 272 -3.11 22.00 10.59
C THR A 272 -2.70 22.33 9.16
N ASN A 273 -3.29 21.67 8.16
CA ASN A 273 -2.88 21.66 6.75
C ASN A 273 -1.42 21.19 6.53
N LEU A 274 -0.79 20.57 7.54
CA LEU A 274 0.54 20.00 7.41
C LEU A 274 0.49 18.62 6.71
N PRO A 275 1.59 18.22 6.05
CA PRO A 275 1.66 16.90 5.43
C PRO A 275 1.46 15.77 6.44
N PRO A 276 0.84 14.63 6.06
CA PRO A 276 0.53 13.53 6.98
C PRO A 276 1.72 12.96 7.74
N PHE A 277 2.92 12.96 7.14
CA PHE A 277 4.12 12.44 7.82
C PHE A 277 4.47 13.22 9.10
N VAL A 278 4.13 14.52 9.17
CA VAL A 278 4.34 15.32 10.40
C VAL A 278 3.44 14.81 11.53
N GLY A 279 2.17 14.46 11.20
CA GLY A 279 1.24 13.87 12.16
C GLY A 279 1.71 12.51 12.68
N ILE A 280 2.22 11.64 11.79
CA ILE A 280 2.79 10.35 12.19
C ILE A 280 3.99 10.52 13.12
N LEU A 281 4.92 11.42 12.79
CA LEU A 281 6.10 11.69 13.63
C LEU A 281 5.71 12.28 14.99
N LEU A 282 4.66 13.10 15.05
CA LEU A 282 4.10 13.57 16.33
C LEU A 282 3.60 12.39 17.17
N VAL A 283 2.79 11.50 16.59
CA VAL A 283 2.26 10.32 17.29
C VAL A 283 3.39 9.41 17.75
N LEU A 284 4.38 9.17 16.89
CA LEU A 284 5.56 8.38 17.25
C LEU A 284 6.33 9.01 18.41
N GLY A 285 6.56 10.33 18.40
CA GLY A 285 7.24 11.04 19.47
C GLY A 285 6.51 10.92 20.81
N VAL A 286 5.18 11.08 20.81
CA VAL A 286 4.34 10.91 22.00
C VAL A 286 4.39 9.48 22.52
N LEU A 287 4.22 8.49 21.62
CA LEU A 287 4.24 7.08 21.98
C LEU A 287 5.60 6.65 22.52
N TRP A 288 6.68 7.08 21.87
CA TRP A 288 8.06 6.81 22.30
C TRP A 288 8.32 7.37 23.71
N THR A 289 8.00 8.63 23.93
CA THR A 289 8.18 9.28 25.24
C THR A 289 7.37 8.57 26.33
N THR A 290 6.13 8.16 26.01
CA THR A 290 5.26 7.45 26.94
C THR A 290 5.82 6.07 27.30
N THR A 291 6.22 5.28 26.31
CA THR A 291 6.77 3.94 26.54
C THR A 291 8.10 3.99 27.27
N GLU A 292 8.99 4.93 26.94
CA GLU A 292 10.26 5.12 27.64
C GLU A 292 10.02 5.48 29.12
N THR A 293 9.00 6.31 29.41
CA THR A 293 8.62 6.65 30.78
C THR A 293 8.11 5.42 31.55
N PHE A 294 7.38 4.52 30.88
CA PHE A 294 6.93 3.28 31.49
C PHE A 294 8.10 2.34 31.77
N TYR A 295 9.03 2.16 30.83
CA TYR A 295 10.22 1.31 31.01
C TYR A 295 11.13 1.79 32.15
N ARG A 296 11.29 3.11 32.34
CA ARG A 296 12.09 3.66 33.46
C ARG A 296 11.52 3.33 34.84
N ARG A 297 10.24 3.01 34.93
CA ARG A 297 9.55 2.66 36.19
C ARG A 297 9.56 1.17 36.51
N LEU A 298 10.13 0.33 35.63
CA LEU A 298 10.23 -1.10 35.86
C LEU A 298 11.32 -1.40 36.88
N PRO A 299 11.14 -2.44 37.77
CA PRO A 299 12.18 -2.88 38.70
C PRO A 299 13.45 -3.32 37.97
N HIS A 300 14.61 -3.09 38.60
CA HIS A 300 15.97 -3.35 38.06
C HIS A 300 16.20 -4.80 37.60
N ASP A 301 15.53 -5.78 38.23
CA ASP A 301 15.63 -7.21 37.86
C ASP A 301 15.07 -7.52 36.43
N LYS A 302 14.29 -6.60 35.85
CA LYS A 302 13.70 -6.73 34.51
C LYS A 302 14.40 -5.86 33.44
N ASP A 303 15.49 -5.21 33.78
CA ASP A 303 16.15 -4.20 32.94
C ASP A 303 16.72 -4.78 31.63
N GLN A 304 17.17 -6.04 31.61
CA GLN A 304 17.74 -6.66 30.41
C GLN A 304 16.66 -7.01 29.36
N GLU A 305 15.50 -7.53 29.77
CA GLU A 305 14.37 -7.80 28.85
C GLU A 305 13.67 -6.50 28.44
N GLY A 306 13.52 -5.54 29.35
CA GLY A 306 12.96 -4.21 29.06
C GLY A 306 13.83 -3.41 28.08
N THR A 307 15.15 -3.59 28.10
CA THR A 307 16.06 -2.93 27.16
C THR A 307 15.83 -3.37 25.71
N GLN A 308 15.50 -4.65 25.48
CA GLN A 308 15.22 -5.15 24.12
C GLN A 308 13.92 -4.56 23.53
N LYS A 309 12.96 -4.21 24.37
CA LYS A 309 11.67 -3.64 23.96
C LYS A 309 11.65 -2.11 23.89
N ARG A 310 12.75 -1.44 24.21
CA ARG A 310 12.87 0.01 24.04
C ARG A 310 12.82 0.37 22.56
N VAL A 311 12.19 1.49 22.25
CA VAL A 311 11.94 1.92 20.87
C VAL A 311 13.23 1.98 20.05
N ALA A 312 14.35 2.40 20.63
CA ALA A 312 15.64 2.42 19.94
C ALA A 312 16.06 1.03 19.39
N ASN A 313 15.73 -0.04 20.12
CA ASN A 313 16.01 -1.41 19.67
C ASN A 313 14.91 -1.94 18.74
N LEU A 314 13.65 -1.52 18.94
CA LEU A 314 12.56 -1.90 18.05
C LEU A 314 12.70 -1.31 16.63
N LEU A 315 13.44 -0.21 16.47
CA LEU A 315 13.79 0.33 15.16
C LEU A 315 14.56 -0.66 14.27
N HIS A 316 15.29 -1.62 14.87
CA HIS A 316 15.95 -2.68 14.12
C HIS A 316 14.96 -3.68 13.48
N ASN A 317 13.73 -3.77 14.01
CA ASN A 317 12.67 -4.62 13.47
C ASN A 317 11.89 -3.96 12.32
N VAL A 318 12.06 -2.64 12.13
CA VAL A 318 11.44 -1.92 11.01
C VAL A 318 12.04 -2.44 9.70
N ASP A 319 11.20 -2.80 8.76
CA ASP A 319 11.62 -3.33 7.46
C ASP A 319 12.25 -2.23 6.58
N MET A 320 13.53 -1.95 6.86
CA MET A 320 14.33 -1.01 6.06
C MET A 320 14.47 -1.45 4.60
N THR A 321 14.35 -2.75 4.32
CA THR A 321 14.42 -3.28 2.97
C THR A 321 13.22 -2.80 2.14
N THR A 322 12.04 -2.81 2.72
CA THR A 322 10.83 -2.27 2.09
C THR A 322 10.95 -0.75 1.87
N ILE A 323 11.50 0.00 2.82
CA ILE A 323 11.71 1.45 2.67
C ILE A 323 12.68 1.76 1.52
N LEU A 324 13.80 1.03 1.44
CA LEU A 324 14.78 1.18 0.35
C LEU A 324 14.22 0.73 -1.00
N PHE A 325 13.38 -0.31 -1.02
CA PHE A 325 12.66 -0.70 -2.22
C PHE A 325 11.78 0.44 -2.74
N PHE A 326 10.97 1.04 -1.87
CA PHE A 326 10.11 2.16 -2.28
C PHE A 326 10.92 3.38 -2.72
N LEU A 327 12.02 3.71 -2.04
CA LEU A 327 12.92 4.76 -2.50
C LEU A 327 13.39 4.51 -3.94
N GLY A 328 13.94 3.31 -4.19
CA GLY A 328 14.48 2.96 -5.50
C GLY A 328 13.44 2.98 -6.61
N ILE A 329 12.29 2.33 -6.37
CA ILE A 329 11.25 2.21 -7.41
C ILE A 329 10.58 3.56 -7.70
N LEU A 330 10.26 4.37 -6.69
CA LEU A 330 9.64 5.67 -6.87
C LEU A 330 10.56 6.64 -7.60
N MET A 331 11.84 6.64 -7.29
CA MET A 331 12.83 7.47 -7.98
C MET A 331 13.10 6.99 -9.43
N ALA A 332 12.99 5.68 -9.70
CA ALA A 332 13.07 5.17 -11.07
C ALA A 332 11.83 5.56 -11.90
N VAL A 333 10.64 5.51 -11.33
CA VAL A 333 9.39 5.98 -11.95
C VAL A 333 9.44 7.50 -12.20
N ALA A 334 10.01 8.28 -11.28
CA ALA A 334 10.24 9.71 -11.45
C ALA A 334 11.11 10.03 -12.68
N CYS A 335 12.14 9.22 -12.95
CA CYS A 335 12.91 9.35 -14.18
C CYS A 335 12.06 9.13 -15.43
N LEU A 336 11.15 8.13 -15.44
CA LEU A 336 10.22 7.92 -16.56
C LEU A 336 9.21 9.08 -16.73
N GLU A 337 8.85 9.75 -15.63
CA GLU A 337 8.02 10.96 -15.67
C GLU A 337 8.76 12.10 -16.38
N GLU A 338 10.00 12.39 -15.98
CA GLU A 338 10.82 13.47 -16.56
C GLU A 338 11.16 13.25 -18.03
N VAL A 339 11.38 12.02 -18.47
CA VAL A 339 11.59 11.74 -19.90
C VAL A 339 10.30 11.76 -20.72
N GLY A 340 9.13 11.96 -20.10
CA GLY A 340 7.83 12.09 -20.74
C GLY A 340 7.18 10.77 -21.20
N VAL A 341 7.77 9.63 -20.87
CA VAL A 341 7.25 8.29 -21.23
C VAL A 341 5.89 8.04 -20.59
N LEU A 342 5.73 8.42 -19.32
CA LEU A 342 4.47 8.23 -18.60
C LEU A 342 3.34 9.05 -19.22
N THR A 343 3.60 10.31 -19.58
CA THR A 343 2.62 11.17 -20.26
C THR A 343 2.18 10.58 -21.61
N ALA A 344 3.14 10.05 -22.40
CA ALA A 344 2.83 9.41 -23.67
C ALA A 344 1.98 8.13 -23.49
N LEU A 345 2.29 7.32 -22.47
CA LEU A 345 1.53 6.12 -22.12
C LEU A 345 0.10 6.47 -21.69
N GLY A 346 -0.06 7.49 -20.83
CA GLY A 346 -1.38 7.97 -20.39
C GLY A 346 -2.27 8.44 -21.55
N LYS A 347 -1.69 9.19 -22.52
CA LYS A 347 -2.40 9.60 -23.73
C LYS A 347 -2.84 8.38 -24.56
N GLY A 348 -1.92 7.43 -24.78
CA GLY A 348 -2.25 6.20 -25.52
C GLY A 348 -3.34 5.38 -24.86
N LEU A 349 -3.35 5.27 -23.53
CA LEU A 349 -4.44 4.60 -22.79
C LEU A 349 -5.77 5.34 -22.95
N ASN A 350 -5.79 6.67 -22.83
CA ASN A 350 -7.00 7.46 -23.03
C ASN A 350 -7.57 7.33 -24.46
N GLU A 351 -6.71 7.35 -25.48
CA GLU A 351 -7.11 7.16 -26.85
C GLU A 351 -7.67 5.73 -27.10
N ALA A 352 -6.99 4.70 -26.55
CA ALA A 352 -7.40 3.30 -26.71
C ALA A 352 -8.77 3.00 -26.07
N PHE A 353 -9.10 3.66 -24.97
CA PHE A 353 -10.35 3.46 -24.23
C PHE A 353 -11.34 4.63 -24.33
N ALA A 354 -11.18 5.50 -25.31
CA ALA A 354 -12.06 6.67 -25.58
C ALA A 354 -12.31 7.53 -24.32
N GLY A 355 -11.31 7.68 -23.44
CA GLY A 355 -11.41 8.46 -22.21
C GLY A 355 -12.30 7.83 -21.11
N ASN A 356 -12.67 6.56 -21.24
CA ASN A 356 -13.46 5.88 -20.21
C ASN A 356 -12.60 5.52 -19.00
N HIS A 357 -12.69 6.33 -17.94
CA HIS A 357 -11.88 6.20 -16.73
C HIS A 357 -12.15 4.89 -15.96
N TYR A 358 -13.35 4.33 -16.02
CA TYR A 358 -13.67 3.02 -15.43
C TYR A 358 -12.89 1.88 -16.12
N MET A 359 -12.80 1.93 -17.45
CA MET A 359 -12.04 0.93 -18.21
C MET A 359 -10.54 1.07 -17.98
N VAL A 360 -10.03 2.31 -18.02
CA VAL A 360 -8.61 2.60 -17.81
C VAL A 360 -8.17 2.14 -16.41
N THR A 361 -8.85 2.58 -15.36
CA THR A 361 -8.50 2.21 -13.98
C THR A 361 -8.75 0.74 -13.70
N GLY A 362 -9.80 0.15 -14.27
CA GLY A 362 -10.07 -1.27 -14.16
C GLY A 362 -8.95 -2.14 -14.76
N ILE A 363 -8.40 -1.76 -15.91
CA ILE A 363 -7.25 -2.46 -16.51
C ILE A 363 -5.97 -2.21 -15.72
N ILE A 364 -5.76 -1.00 -15.22
CA ILE A 364 -4.65 -0.69 -14.32
C ILE A 364 -4.68 -1.60 -13.07
N GLY A 365 -5.87 -1.83 -12.50
CA GLY A 365 -6.01 -2.75 -11.38
C GLY A 365 -5.75 -4.23 -11.73
N VAL A 366 -6.07 -4.66 -12.96
CA VAL A 366 -5.66 -6.00 -13.43
C VAL A 366 -4.12 -6.06 -13.54
N LEU A 367 -3.50 -5.02 -14.06
CA LEU A 367 -2.03 -4.94 -14.11
C LEU A 367 -1.41 -4.94 -12.71
N SER A 368 -2.08 -4.35 -11.71
CA SER A 368 -1.66 -4.40 -10.30
C SER A 368 -1.57 -5.81 -9.73
N SER A 369 -2.23 -6.79 -10.33
CA SER A 369 -2.06 -8.19 -9.93
C SER A 369 -0.71 -8.80 -10.32
N ILE A 370 -0.06 -8.24 -11.33
CA ILE A 370 1.23 -8.70 -11.86
C ILE A 370 2.36 -7.80 -11.39
N VAL A 371 2.08 -6.49 -11.38
CA VAL A 371 2.98 -5.41 -11.06
C VAL A 371 2.62 -4.89 -9.67
N ASP A 372 3.60 -4.72 -8.77
CA ASP A 372 3.36 -4.15 -7.43
C ASP A 372 2.55 -2.84 -7.56
N ASN A 373 1.56 -2.67 -6.70
CA ASN A 373 0.60 -1.57 -6.74
C ASN A 373 1.27 -0.19 -6.62
N VAL A 374 2.35 -0.07 -5.85
CA VAL A 374 3.01 1.22 -5.57
C VAL A 374 3.65 1.87 -6.80
N PRO A 375 4.54 1.20 -7.57
CA PRO A 375 5.07 1.79 -8.78
C PRO A 375 4.00 2.03 -9.85
N LEU A 376 2.93 1.24 -9.86
CA LEU A 376 1.83 1.43 -10.79
C LEU A 376 1.07 2.73 -10.52
N VAL A 377 0.74 3.00 -9.26
CA VAL A 377 0.08 4.25 -8.83
C VAL A 377 1.00 5.45 -9.03
N ALA A 378 2.30 5.32 -8.71
CA ALA A 378 3.29 6.35 -8.99
C ALA A 378 3.33 6.70 -10.49
N GLY A 379 3.34 5.68 -11.35
CA GLY A 379 3.24 5.85 -12.80
C GLY A 379 1.97 6.59 -13.22
N CYS A 380 0.81 6.22 -12.67
CA CYS A 380 -0.45 6.90 -12.97
C CYS A 380 -0.44 8.37 -12.53
N MET A 381 0.16 8.69 -11.38
CA MET A 381 0.30 10.08 -10.93
C MET A 381 1.21 10.93 -11.85
N GLY A 382 2.16 10.30 -12.56
CA GLY A 382 2.97 10.95 -13.59
C GLY A 382 2.32 10.98 -14.97
N MET A 383 1.40 10.03 -15.24
CA MET A 383 0.66 9.96 -16.53
C MET A 383 -0.42 11.03 -16.63
N TYR A 384 -1.14 11.28 -15.52
CA TYR A 384 -2.37 12.05 -15.51
C TYR A 384 -2.25 13.29 -14.63
N PRO A 385 -2.45 14.50 -15.20
CA PRO A 385 -2.47 15.72 -14.42
C PRO A 385 -3.78 15.87 -13.64
N LEU A 386 -3.72 16.51 -12.48
CA LEU A 386 -4.91 16.93 -11.73
C LEU A 386 -5.65 18.01 -12.51
N ALA A 387 -6.96 17.85 -12.69
CA ALA A 387 -7.82 18.84 -13.31
C ALA A 387 -8.60 19.64 -12.25
N PRO A 388 -9.04 20.87 -12.56
CA PRO A 388 -9.82 21.67 -11.62
C PRO A 388 -11.24 21.12 -11.41
N THR A 389 -11.80 20.41 -12.40
CA THR A 389 -13.16 19.84 -12.38
C THR A 389 -13.24 18.52 -13.15
N GLY A 390 -14.31 17.76 -12.96
CA GLY A 390 -14.59 16.51 -13.65
C GLY A 390 -13.90 15.30 -13.02
N ASP A 391 -13.80 14.22 -13.79
CA ASP A 391 -13.31 12.91 -13.30
C ASP A 391 -11.86 12.91 -12.83
N MET A 392 -11.08 13.87 -13.30
CA MET A 392 -9.65 14.03 -12.96
C MET A 392 -9.43 15.10 -11.87
N ALA A 393 -10.50 15.65 -11.28
CA ALA A 393 -10.41 16.58 -10.16
C ALA A 393 -10.04 15.87 -8.85
N VAL A 394 -9.79 16.62 -7.78
CA VAL A 394 -9.64 16.05 -6.44
C VAL A 394 -10.90 15.28 -6.10
N ASP A 395 -10.74 14.06 -5.58
CA ASP A 395 -11.82 13.09 -5.34
C ASP A 395 -12.65 12.72 -6.59
N GLY A 396 -12.11 13.00 -7.79
CA GLY A 396 -12.73 12.59 -9.05
C GLY A 396 -12.72 11.07 -9.25
N ILE A 397 -13.57 10.59 -10.17
CA ILE A 397 -13.78 9.16 -10.43
C ILE A 397 -12.46 8.43 -10.69
N PHE A 398 -11.57 9.03 -11.48
CA PHE A 398 -10.28 8.42 -11.82
C PHE A 398 -9.43 8.12 -10.57
N TRP A 399 -9.25 9.10 -9.71
CA TRP A 399 -8.35 8.96 -8.55
C TRP A 399 -8.93 8.06 -7.47
N GLN A 400 -10.23 8.16 -7.21
CA GLN A 400 -10.93 7.29 -6.27
C GLN A 400 -10.92 5.84 -6.74
N LEU A 401 -11.28 5.62 -8.01
CA LEU A 401 -11.29 4.29 -8.57
C LEU A 401 -9.89 3.72 -8.75
N LEU A 402 -8.87 4.56 -9.01
CA LEU A 402 -7.46 4.14 -9.03
C LEU A 402 -7.01 3.62 -7.66
N ALA A 403 -7.38 4.32 -6.57
CA ALA A 403 -7.08 3.86 -5.20
C ALA A 403 -7.66 2.46 -4.95
N TYR A 404 -8.93 2.27 -5.30
CA TYR A 404 -9.60 0.97 -5.21
C TYR A 404 -8.94 -0.09 -6.11
N CYS A 405 -8.81 0.20 -7.39
CA CYS A 405 -8.35 -0.77 -8.38
C CYS A 405 -6.91 -1.21 -8.14
N ALA A 406 -6.01 -0.29 -7.81
CA ALA A 406 -4.62 -0.62 -7.53
C ALA A 406 -4.49 -1.45 -6.25
N GLY A 407 -5.16 -1.06 -5.16
CA GLY A 407 -5.10 -1.78 -3.89
C GLY A 407 -5.73 -3.17 -3.97
N VAL A 408 -7.00 -3.25 -4.36
CA VAL A 408 -7.75 -4.53 -4.42
C VAL A 408 -7.23 -5.43 -5.52
N GLY A 409 -6.84 -4.87 -6.67
CA GLY A 409 -6.31 -5.60 -7.83
C GLY A 409 -5.11 -6.48 -7.49
N GLY A 410 -4.25 -6.03 -6.57
CA GLY A 410 -3.12 -6.81 -6.07
C GLY A 410 -3.48 -8.16 -5.43
N SER A 411 -4.75 -8.39 -5.12
CA SER A 411 -5.23 -9.67 -4.57
C SER A 411 -5.51 -10.73 -5.63
N MET A 412 -5.66 -10.37 -6.91
CA MET A 412 -6.02 -11.32 -7.98
C MET A 412 -4.94 -12.35 -8.23
N LEU A 413 -3.66 -11.97 -8.11
CA LEU A 413 -2.55 -12.91 -8.06
C LEU A 413 -1.80 -12.74 -6.74
N ILE A 414 -1.27 -13.83 -6.19
CA ILE A 414 -0.63 -13.82 -4.86
C ILE A 414 0.64 -12.96 -4.83
N ILE A 415 1.24 -12.70 -5.98
CA ILE A 415 2.45 -11.88 -6.15
C ILE A 415 2.15 -10.38 -6.37
N GLY A 416 0.88 -10.00 -6.56
CA GLY A 416 0.47 -8.65 -6.93
C GLY A 416 0.50 -7.62 -5.76
N SER A 417 0.75 -8.07 -4.54
CA SER A 417 0.87 -7.18 -3.38
C SER A 417 1.88 -7.70 -2.37
N ALA A 418 2.47 -6.78 -1.58
CA ALA A 418 3.38 -7.15 -0.50
C ALA A 418 2.73 -8.12 0.50
N ALA A 419 1.46 -7.90 0.83
CA ALA A 419 0.66 -8.80 1.67
C ALA A 419 0.60 -10.23 1.10
N GLY A 420 0.33 -10.36 -0.20
CA GLY A 420 0.28 -11.65 -0.89
C GLY A 420 1.62 -12.39 -0.85
N VAL A 421 2.71 -11.71 -1.19
CA VAL A 421 4.06 -12.29 -1.20
C VAL A 421 4.48 -12.81 0.18
N VAL A 422 4.23 -12.02 1.23
CA VAL A 422 4.57 -12.42 2.60
C VAL A 422 3.72 -13.60 3.07
N VAL A 423 2.42 -13.58 2.84
CA VAL A 423 1.52 -14.69 3.20
C VAL A 423 1.89 -15.97 2.43
N MET A 424 2.24 -15.84 1.15
CA MET A 424 2.75 -16.95 0.32
C MET A 424 3.97 -17.60 0.97
N GLY A 425 4.93 -16.80 1.42
CA GLY A 425 6.15 -17.29 2.08
C GLY A 425 5.86 -17.91 3.44
N LEU A 426 5.07 -17.24 4.27
CA LEU A 426 4.72 -17.71 5.60
C LEU A 426 3.92 -19.03 5.57
N GLU A 427 2.89 -19.14 4.76
CA GLU A 427 2.01 -20.30 4.69
C GLU A 427 2.40 -21.31 3.61
N LYS A 428 3.51 -21.09 2.89
CA LYS A 428 4.00 -21.95 1.80
C LYS A 428 2.92 -22.20 0.73
N ILE A 429 2.12 -21.18 0.43
CA ILE A 429 1.11 -21.25 -0.63
C ILE A 429 1.84 -21.19 -1.96
N THR A 430 1.60 -22.15 -2.86
CA THR A 430 2.18 -22.09 -4.20
C THR A 430 1.41 -21.16 -5.11
N PHE A 431 2.11 -20.46 -6.01
CA PHE A 431 1.49 -19.59 -7.01
C PHE A 431 0.40 -20.33 -7.83
N GLY A 432 0.71 -21.55 -8.28
CA GLY A 432 -0.23 -22.34 -9.08
C GLY A 432 -1.49 -22.75 -8.31
N TRP A 433 -1.38 -23.05 -7.01
CA TRP A 433 -2.55 -23.35 -6.17
C TRP A 433 -3.44 -22.11 -6.02
N TYR A 434 -2.86 -20.96 -5.70
CA TYR A 434 -3.59 -19.70 -5.55
C TYR A 434 -4.29 -19.32 -6.86
N MET A 435 -3.58 -19.39 -7.98
CA MET A 435 -4.12 -19.08 -9.30
C MET A 435 -5.31 -19.97 -9.66
N LYS A 436 -5.24 -21.25 -9.35
CA LYS A 436 -6.31 -22.20 -9.64
C LYS A 436 -7.55 -22.05 -8.76
N HIS A 437 -7.38 -21.74 -7.47
CA HIS A 437 -8.47 -21.80 -6.49
C HIS A 437 -8.96 -20.44 -6.02
N ILE A 438 -8.11 -19.41 -6.01
CA ILE A 438 -8.39 -18.13 -5.38
C ILE A 438 -8.49 -16.99 -6.38
N SER A 439 -7.60 -16.94 -7.40
CA SER A 439 -7.48 -15.79 -8.31
C SER A 439 -8.79 -15.41 -8.97
N TRP A 440 -9.56 -16.38 -9.44
CA TRP A 440 -10.86 -16.11 -10.07
C TRP A 440 -11.90 -15.59 -9.06
N ILE A 441 -11.86 -16.06 -7.80
CA ILE A 441 -12.71 -15.59 -6.71
C ILE A 441 -12.37 -14.12 -6.38
N ALA A 442 -11.09 -13.82 -6.27
CA ALA A 442 -10.59 -12.46 -6.06
C ALA A 442 -10.96 -11.54 -7.23
N ALA A 443 -10.86 -12.02 -8.48
CA ALA A 443 -11.27 -11.27 -9.68
C ALA A 443 -12.77 -10.95 -9.68
N VAL A 444 -13.62 -11.90 -9.28
CA VAL A 444 -15.06 -11.66 -9.12
C VAL A 444 -15.34 -10.61 -8.05
N GLY A 445 -14.64 -10.68 -6.90
CA GLY A 445 -14.74 -9.67 -5.84
C GLY A 445 -14.28 -8.28 -6.33
N TYR A 446 -13.18 -8.22 -7.06
CA TYR A 446 -12.66 -6.99 -7.68
C TYR A 446 -13.67 -6.33 -8.61
N LEU A 447 -14.25 -7.10 -9.55
CA LEU A 447 -15.26 -6.61 -10.49
C LEU A 447 -16.55 -6.20 -9.77
N ALA A 448 -16.98 -6.96 -8.76
CA ALA A 448 -18.16 -6.63 -7.97
C ALA A 448 -18.00 -5.28 -7.25
N GLY A 449 -16.80 -4.98 -6.74
CA GLY A 449 -16.52 -3.68 -6.15
C GLY A 449 -16.52 -2.53 -7.17
N ILE A 450 -15.98 -2.71 -8.39
CA ILE A 450 -16.09 -1.70 -9.46
C ILE A 450 -17.55 -1.43 -9.80
N VAL A 451 -18.37 -2.47 -9.95
CA VAL A 451 -19.81 -2.33 -10.21
C VAL A 451 -20.50 -1.61 -9.05
N SER A 452 -20.16 -1.95 -7.80
CA SER A 452 -20.66 -1.26 -6.61
C SER A 452 -20.30 0.23 -6.61
N TYR A 453 -19.06 0.57 -6.95
CA TYR A 453 -18.63 1.96 -7.09
C TYR A 453 -19.41 2.71 -8.16
N TRP A 454 -19.57 2.09 -9.34
CA TRP A 454 -20.37 2.66 -10.42
C TRP A 454 -21.83 2.91 -9.98
N CYS A 455 -22.45 1.95 -9.28
CA CYS A 455 -23.80 2.12 -8.76
C CYS A 455 -23.88 3.29 -7.76
N ILE A 456 -22.92 3.43 -6.83
CA ILE A 456 -22.89 4.50 -5.86
C ILE A 456 -22.77 5.86 -6.56
N ARG A 457 -21.84 5.99 -7.50
CA ARG A 457 -21.64 7.24 -8.25
C ARG A 457 -22.86 7.60 -9.09
N THR A 458 -23.49 6.61 -9.74
CA THR A 458 -24.62 6.87 -10.65
C THR A 458 -25.93 7.15 -9.91
N PHE A 459 -26.20 6.44 -8.79
CA PHE A 459 -27.54 6.49 -8.16
C PHE A 459 -27.56 7.24 -6.82
N ILE A 460 -26.40 7.39 -6.14
CA ILE A 460 -26.35 7.98 -4.79
C ILE A 460 -25.65 9.34 -4.81
N ILE A 461 -24.48 9.43 -5.48
CA ILE A 461 -23.66 10.64 -5.52
C ILE A 461 -24.01 11.49 -6.75
N ALA A 462 -24.81 10.98 -7.69
CA ALA A 462 -25.20 11.73 -8.88
C ALA A 462 -25.59 13.16 -8.51
N THR A 463 -24.62 14.04 -8.49
CA THR A 463 -24.84 15.48 -8.52
C THR A 463 -25.48 15.78 -9.87
N PRO A 464 -26.54 16.57 -9.90
CA PRO A 464 -27.08 17.06 -11.18
C PRO A 464 -25.92 17.69 -11.95
N LEU A 465 -25.79 17.27 -13.21
CA LEU A 465 -24.90 17.81 -14.24
C LEU A 465 -25.07 19.32 -14.37
#